data_86983912f9e3ee33d406addb044bbca5
#
_entry.id   86983912f9e3ee33d406addb044bbca5
#
_cell.length_a   1.000
_cell.length_b   1.000
_cell.length_c   1.000
_cell.angle_alpha   90.00
_cell.angle_beta   90.00
_cell.angle_gamma   90.00
#
_symmetry.space_group_name_H-M   'P 1'
#
loop_
_entity.id
_entity.type
_entity.pdbx_description
1 polymer ?
#
loop_
_entity_poly.entity_id
_entity_poly.type
_entity_poly.pdbx_seq_one_letter_code
_entity_poly.pdbx_strand_id
1 'polypeptide(L)'
;MLKKFLLMVAGFALAALAQEDSTKVEDIAFSKAYLGIEGGEIYPFGDLLDATYNTLYGGLNFRYSYWKNVDGVVMFHYAYFKPRPDVVPYDGVHQASGKLGLDWKFPLIHPVVIGGGFACNWTRADLADDIVKDEIYMQPGGTLGDNETEFGWFARLNVVLWNFERYRVGFNFMWEEIWTLPKRSDMLYAGIYVERKLW
;
A
#
# COMPACT_ATOMS: atom_id res chain seq x y z
N MET A 1 -9.84 -17.88 1.29
CA MET A 1 -9.30 -16.73 2.02
C MET A 1 -10.08 -15.44 1.74
N LEU A 2 -10.33 -15.05 0.51
CA LEU A 2 -11.04 -13.81 0.12
C LEU A 2 -12.41 -13.63 0.81
N LYS A 3 -13.23 -14.70 0.95
CA LYS A 3 -14.54 -14.62 1.64
C LYS A 3 -14.42 -14.25 3.12
N LYS A 4 -13.40 -14.78 3.83
CA LYS A 4 -13.16 -14.44 5.25
C LYS A 4 -12.68 -13.00 5.40
N PHE A 5 -11.87 -12.54 4.46
CA PHE A 5 -11.37 -11.16 4.40
C PHE A 5 -12.52 -10.17 4.14
N LEU A 6 -13.36 -10.43 3.13
CA LEU A 6 -14.55 -9.61 2.84
C LEU A 6 -15.55 -9.55 4.02
N LEU A 7 -15.75 -10.67 4.73
CA LEU A 7 -16.57 -10.71 5.94
C LEU A 7 -15.96 -9.89 7.08
N MET A 8 -14.64 -9.90 7.23
CA MET A 8 -13.94 -9.10 8.24
C MET A 8 -14.05 -7.60 7.92
N VAL A 9 -13.83 -7.21 6.68
CA VAL A 9 -13.99 -5.82 6.22
C VAL A 9 -15.43 -5.35 6.37
N ALA A 10 -16.41 -6.17 5.99
CA ALA A 10 -17.84 -5.86 6.17
C ALA A 10 -18.22 -5.78 7.66
N GLY A 11 -17.68 -6.65 8.50
CA GLY A 11 -17.89 -6.63 9.96
C GLY A 11 -17.33 -5.36 10.61
N PHE A 12 -16.13 -4.92 10.21
CA PHE A 12 -15.55 -3.67 10.70
C PHE A 12 -16.29 -2.44 10.18
N ALA A 13 -16.72 -2.43 8.92
CA ALA A 13 -17.53 -1.34 8.38
C ALA A 13 -18.88 -1.22 9.11
N LEU A 14 -19.53 -2.35 9.43
CA LEU A 14 -20.76 -2.40 10.22
C LEU A 14 -20.55 -1.97 11.68
N ALA A 15 -19.43 -2.38 12.30
CA ALA A 15 -19.09 -1.94 13.66
C ALA A 15 -18.78 -0.44 13.72
N ALA A 16 -18.12 0.11 12.70
CA ALA A 16 -17.88 1.54 12.58
C ALA A 16 -19.17 2.34 12.39
N LEU A 17 -20.15 1.80 11.64
CA LEU A 17 -21.48 2.39 11.46
C LEU A 17 -22.34 2.32 12.74
N ALA A 18 -22.17 1.25 13.55
CA ALA A 18 -22.90 1.09 14.80
C ALA A 18 -22.40 2.01 15.94
N GLN A 19 -21.21 2.57 15.80
CA GLN A 19 -20.64 3.50 16.79
C GLN A 19 -21.13 4.93 16.65
N GLU A 20 -22.02 5.21 15.69
CA GLU A 20 -22.53 6.55 15.32
C GLU A 20 -23.42 7.20 16.39
N ASP A 21 -23.84 6.48 17.42
CA ASP A 21 -24.84 6.95 18.37
C ASP A 21 -24.28 7.57 19.67
N SER A 22 -22.97 7.66 19.85
CA SER A 22 -22.41 8.13 21.13
C SER A 22 -21.39 9.28 21.09
N THR A 23 -20.98 9.71 19.93
CA THR A 23 -20.16 10.93 19.84
C THR A 23 -20.80 11.90 18.87
N LYS A 24 -21.30 13.04 19.38
CA LYS A 24 -21.37 14.27 18.59
C LYS A 24 -20.03 14.39 17.90
N VAL A 25 -20.00 14.13 16.59
CA VAL A 25 -18.86 14.44 15.74
C VAL A 25 -18.77 15.96 15.80
N GLU A 26 -18.07 16.49 16.79
CA GLU A 26 -17.61 17.86 16.75
C GLU A 26 -16.96 18.00 15.38
N ASP A 27 -17.30 19.06 14.66
CA ASP A 27 -16.68 19.42 13.38
C ASP A 27 -15.20 19.12 13.50
N ILE A 28 -14.75 18.04 12.85
CA ILE A 28 -13.36 17.59 12.90
C ILE A 28 -12.54 18.79 12.48
N ALA A 29 -11.83 19.39 13.44
CA ALA A 29 -11.06 20.59 13.19
C ALA A 29 -10.27 20.36 11.90
N PHE A 30 -10.62 21.09 10.85
CA PHE A 30 -10.14 20.86 9.49
C PHE A 30 -8.64 21.12 9.48
N SER A 31 -7.88 20.07 9.60
CA SER A 31 -6.43 20.14 9.44
C SER A 31 -6.10 20.13 7.96
N LYS A 32 -5.31 21.10 7.51
CA LYS A 32 -4.88 21.16 6.10
C LYS A 32 -3.83 20.13 5.76
N ALA A 33 -3.04 19.69 6.72
CA ALA A 33 -1.96 18.75 6.47
C ALA A 33 -1.83 17.69 7.57
N TYR A 34 -1.45 16.50 7.14
CA TYR A 34 -1.16 15.36 8.00
C TYR A 34 0.14 14.71 7.54
N LEU A 35 0.94 14.29 8.51
CA LEU A 35 2.11 13.45 8.30
C LEU A 35 1.92 12.16 9.10
N GLY A 36 2.13 11.01 8.47
CA GLY A 36 1.89 9.74 9.11
C GLY A 36 2.89 8.66 8.76
N ILE A 37 2.78 7.60 9.53
CA ILE A 37 3.41 6.32 9.28
C ILE A 37 2.34 5.29 9.02
N GLU A 38 2.64 4.31 8.19
CA GLU A 38 1.78 3.17 7.95
C GLU A 38 2.59 1.89 7.81
N GLY A 39 1.93 0.75 8.07
CA GLY A 39 2.57 -0.53 7.95
C GLY A 39 1.56 -1.65 8.04
N GLY A 40 1.92 -2.80 7.48
CA GLY A 40 1.04 -3.95 7.40
C GLY A 40 1.63 -5.06 6.56
N GLU A 41 0.77 -5.79 5.87
CA GLU A 41 1.13 -6.94 5.04
C GLU A 41 0.74 -6.70 3.58
N ILE A 42 1.59 -7.16 2.67
CA ILE A 42 1.36 -7.19 1.23
C ILE A 42 1.06 -8.63 0.83
N TYR A 43 -0.03 -8.79 0.10
CA TYR A 43 -0.46 -10.04 -0.51
C TYR A 43 -0.26 -9.94 -2.02
N PRO A 44 0.76 -10.60 -2.60
CA PRO A 44 0.95 -10.63 -4.04
C PRO A 44 -0.11 -11.50 -4.72
N PHE A 45 -0.42 -11.21 -5.98
CA PHE A 45 -1.36 -11.97 -6.79
C PHE A 45 -0.75 -12.31 -8.15
N GLY A 46 -1.38 -13.28 -8.85
CA GLY A 46 -0.92 -13.72 -10.16
C GLY A 46 0.47 -14.33 -10.12
N ASP A 47 1.28 -14.05 -11.12
CA ASP A 47 2.64 -14.60 -11.23
C ASP A 47 3.56 -14.19 -10.06
N LEU A 48 3.32 -13.04 -9.47
CA LEU A 48 4.08 -12.60 -8.29
C LEU A 48 3.79 -13.48 -7.06
N LEU A 49 2.56 -14.00 -6.94
CA LEU A 49 2.20 -14.97 -5.90
C LEU A 49 2.97 -16.28 -6.05
N ASP A 50 3.20 -16.71 -7.29
CA ASP A 50 3.95 -17.94 -7.57
C ASP A 50 5.45 -17.76 -7.28
N ALA A 51 5.96 -16.55 -7.42
CA ALA A 51 7.37 -16.21 -7.21
C ALA A 51 7.73 -15.84 -5.77
N THR A 52 6.82 -15.26 -4.99
CA THR A 52 7.13 -14.68 -3.67
C THR A 52 6.13 -15.06 -2.60
N TYR A 53 6.51 -14.86 -1.34
CA TYR A 53 5.60 -14.95 -0.19
C TYR A 53 4.99 -13.60 0.15
N ASN A 54 3.91 -13.62 0.94
CA ASN A 54 3.41 -12.41 1.59
C ASN A 54 4.53 -11.75 2.39
N THR A 55 4.53 -10.42 2.43
CA THR A 55 5.58 -9.70 3.15
C THR A 55 5.04 -8.53 3.94
N LEU A 56 5.82 -8.08 4.92
CA LEU A 56 5.52 -6.86 5.67
C LEU A 56 6.01 -5.65 4.90
N TYR A 57 5.27 -4.56 5.00
CA TYR A 57 5.70 -3.26 4.52
C TYR A 57 5.65 -2.21 5.63
N GLY A 58 6.43 -1.18 5.46
CA GLY A 58 6.35 0.04 6.24
C GLY A 58 6.48 1.26 5.36
N GLY A 59 5.94 2.39 5.79
CA GLY A 59 5.96 3.57 4.97
C GLY A 59 5.62 4.86 5.69
N LEU A 60 5.78 5.94 4.94
CA LEU A 60 5.41 7.29 5.32
C LEU A 60 4.29 7.77 4.40
N ASN A 61 3.36 8.53 4.95
CA ASN A 61 2.38 9.22 4.15
C ASN A 61 2.32 10.71 4.52
N PHE A 62 2.11 11.54 3.52
CA PHE A 62 1.80 12.94 3.67
C PHE A 62 0.49 13.23 2.95
N ARG A 63 -0.39 13.96 3.61
CA ARG A 63 -1.71 14.29 3.10
C ARG A 63 -1.96 15.78 3.23
N TYR A 64 -2.47 16.40 2.17
CA TYR A 64 -2.82 17.81 2.16
C TYR A 64 -4.24 18.00 1.63
N SER A 65 -5.06 18.69 2.40
CA SER A 65 -6.47 18.93 2.05
C SER A 65 -6.61 20.16 1.15
N TYR A 66 -6.95 19.92 -0.12
CA TYR A 66 -7.23 20.98 -1.08
C TYR A 66 -8.65 21.53 -0.95
N TRP A 67 -9.60 20.61 -0.76
CA TRP A 67 -11.03 20.93 -0.59
C TRP A 67 -11.56 20.18 0.62
N LYS A 68 -12.76 20.57 1.06
CA LYS A 68 -13.40 19.95 2.25
C LYS A 68 -13.42 18.42 2.18
N ASN A 69 -13.57 17.84 0.98
CA ASN A 69 -13.75 16.40 0.78
C ASN A 69 -12.63 15.75 -0.03
N VAL A 70 -11.60 16.48 -0.43
CA VAL A 70 -10.50 15.94 -1.27
C VAL A 70 -9.16 16.29 -0.70
N ASP A 71 -8.36 15.27 -0.47
CA ASP A 71 -6.97 15.38 -0.05
C ASP A 71 -6.04 14.92 -1.18
N GLY A 72 -4.98 15.67 -1.44
CA GLY A 72 -3.82 15.16 -2.15
C GLY A 72 -2.97 14.30 -1.21
N VAL A 73 -2.43 13.20 -1.71
CA VAL A 73 -1.64 12.28 -0.90
C VAL A 73 -0.36 11.88 -1.60
N VAL A 74 0.72 11.84 -0.83
CA VAL A 74 2.02 11.29 -1.22
C VAL A 74 2.38 10.20 -0.23
N MET A 75 2.79 9.04 -0.73
CA MET A 75 3.20 7.90 0.11
C MET A 75 4.55 7.37 -0.35
N PHE A 76 5.32 6.86 0.60
CA PHE A 76 6.56 6.13 0.36
C PHE A 76 6.49 4.82 1.14
N HIS A 77 6.62 3.70 0.45
CA HIS A 77 6.60 2.37 1.04
C HIS A 77 7.91 1.65 0.77
N TYR A 78 8.25 0.77 1.69
CA TYR A 78 9.33 -0.17 1.53
C TYR A 78 8.87 -1.55 1.98
N ALA A 79 9.24 -2.57 1.19
CA ALA A 79 8.99 -3.97 1.47
C ALA A 79 10.19 -4.82 1.04
N TYR A 80 10.33 -5.98 1.69
CA TYR A 80 11.32 -7.00 1.33
C TYR A 80 10.60 -8.31 1.10
N PHE A 81 10.56 -8.76 -0.15
CA PHE A 81 9.93 -10.02 -0.54
C PHE A 81 10.93 -11.16 -0.47
N LYS A 82 10.54 -12.24 0.20
CA LYS A 82 11.25 -13.50 0.14
C LYS A 82 10.75 -14.31 -1.06
N PRO A 83 11.64 -14.73 -1.97
CA PRO A 83 11.25 -15.57 -3.09
C PRO A 83 10.93 -16.98 -2.62
N ARG A 84 10.20 -17.72 -3.45
CA ARG A 84 10.02 -19.16 -3.28
C ARG A 84 11.25 -19.89 -3.81
N PRO A 85 11.90 -20.74 -3.02
CA PRO A 85 13.25 -21.27 -3.34
C PRO A 85 13.32 -22.05 -4.66
N ASP A 86 12.22 -22.64 -5.11
CA ASP A 86 12.22 -23.51 -6.29
C ASP A 86 11.83 -22.76 -7.59
N VAL A 87 11.58 -21.47 -7.52
CA VAL A 87 10.98 -20.73 -8.64
C VAL A 87 11.92 -19.69 -9.23
N VAL A 88 12.70 -18.99 -8.39
CA VAL A 88 13.54 -17.87 -8.83
C VAL A 88 14.93 -17.93 -8.19
N PRO A 89 15.96 -17.48 -8.93
CA PRO A 89 17.36 -17.51 -8.48
C PRO A 89 17.72 -16.30 -7.60
N TYR A 90 16.82 -15.83 -6.75
CA TYR A 90 17.02 -14.68 -5.88
C TYR A 90 16.95 -15.06 -4.42
N ASP A 91 17.75 -14.44 -3.58
CA ASP A 91 17.68 -14.54 -2.11
C ASP A 91 16.62 -13.60 -1.54
N GLY A 92 16.32 -12.51 -2.24
CA GLY A 92 15.31 -11.55 -1.85
C GLY A 92 15.07 -10.46 -2.90
N VAL A 93 13.95 -9.76 -2.76
CA VAL A 93 13.63 -8.60 -3.60
C VAL A 93 13.25 -7.43 -2.71
N HIS A 94 14.05 -6.37 -2.78
CA HIS A 94 13.76 -5.10 -2.16
C HIS A 94 12.85 -4.28 -3.07
N GLN A 95 11.77 -3.75 -2.54
CA GLN A 95 10.89 -2.83 -3.25
C GLN A 95 10.76 -1.54 -2.45
N ALA A 96 11.10 -0.42 -3.08
CA ALA A 96 10.77 0.91 -2.61
C ALA A 96 9.76 1.53 -3.57
N SER A 97 8.69 2.14 -3.07
CA SER A 97 7.68 2.75 -3.93
C SER A 97 7.32 4.16 -3.49
N GLY A 98 7.18 5.04 -4.49
CA GLY A 98 6.61 6.37 -4.34
C GLY A 98 5.23 6.41 -4.99
N LYS A 99 4.23 6.94 -4.29
CA LYS A 99 2.84 6.98 -4.74
C LYS A 99 2.30 8.40 -4.63
N LEU A 100 1.57 8.83 -5.64
CA LEU A 100 0.90 10.13 -5.69
C LEU A 100 -0.56 9.94 -6.06
N GLY A 101 -1.47 10.51 -5.30
CA GLY A 101 -2.88 10.32 -5.55
C GLY A 101 -3.78 11.33 -4.89
N LEU A 102 -5.07 11.06 -5.00
CA LEU A 102 -6.15 11.81 -4.39
C LEU A 102 -7.00 10.89 -3.51
N ASP A 103 -7.43 11.40 -2.38
CA ASP A 103 -8.38 10.77 -1.48
C ASP A 103 -9.67 11.57 -1.43
N TRP A 104 -10.78 10.87 -1.51
CA TRP A 104 -12.10 11.44 -1.38
C TRP A 104 -12.76 10.98 -0.08
N LYS A 105 -13.16 11.95 0.75
CA LYS A 105 -13.92 11.73 1.99
C LYS A 105 -15.41 11.72 1.64
N PHE A 106 -16.08 10.61 1.91
CA PHE A 106 -17.51 10.51 1.70
C PHE A 106 -18.27 11.25 2.81
N PRO A 107 -19.04 12.32 2.50
CA PRO A 107 -19.75 13.07 3.53
C PRO A 107 -20.87 12.28 4.22
N LEU A 108 -21.36 11.21 3.57
CA LEU A 108 -22.44 10.36 4.10
C LEU A 108 -21.97 9.14 4.87
N ILE A 109 -20.70 8.76 4.72
CA ILE A 109 -20.14 7.54 5.32
C ILE A 109 -18.83 7.94 6.04
N HIS A 110 -18.97 8.72 7.11
CA HIS A 110 -17.87 8.84 8.06
C HIS A 110 -17.63 7.48 8.70
N PRO A 111 -16.51 6.92 8.67
CA PRO A 111 -15.11 7.31 8.59
C PRO A 111 -14.38 6.82 7.33
N VAL A 112 -15.08 6.61 6.22
CA VAL A 112 -14.52 5.98 5.02
C VAL A 112 -13.94 7.03 4.07
N VAL A 113 -12.73 6.75 3.58
CA VAL A 113 -12.03 7.54 2.57
C VAL A 113 -11.63 6.62 1.44
N ILE A 114 -12.01 6.94 0.21
CA ILE A 114 -11.61 6.20 -0.99
C ILE A 114 -10.64 7.06 -1.78
N GLY A 115 -9.56 6.45 -2.27
CA GLY A 115 -8.56 7.15 -3.04
C GLY A 115 -7.95 6.32 -4.14
N GLY A 116 -7.10 6.96 -4.91
CA GLY A 116 -6.34 6.31 -5.96
C GLY A 116 -5.34 7.24 -6.61
N GLY A 117 -4.45 6.68 -7.41
CA GLY A 117 -3.41 7.45 -8.05
C GLY A 117 -2.40 6.59 -8.79
N PHE A 118 -1.21 7.15 -8.96
CA PHE A 118 -0.10 6.52 -9.66
C PHE A 118 0.99 6.09 -8.68
N ALA A 119 1.66 4.99 -9.02
CA ALA A 119 2.77 4.43 -8.29
C ALA A 119 4.01 4.35 -9.20
N CYS A 120 5.18 4.58 -8.60
CA CYS A 120 6.47 4.29 -9.19
C CYS A 120 7.22 3.38 -8.22
N ASN A 121 7.58 2.20 -8.67
CA ASN A 121 8.23 1.15 -7.89
C ASN A 121 9.68 0.99 -8.36
N TRP A 122 10.61 0.96 -7.41
CA TRP A 122 12.00 0.60 -7.62
C TRP A 122 12.22 -0.75 -6.96
N THR A 123 12.56 -1.73 -7.77
CA THR A 123 12.83 -3.08 -7.32
C THR A 123 14.31 -3.40 -7.48
N ARG A 124 14.87 -4.08 -6.51
CA ARG A 124 16.23 -4.63 -6.56
C ARG A 124 16.18 -6.07 -6.09
N ALA A 125 16.63 -6.98 -6.94
CA ALA A 125 16.77 -8.37 -6.60
C ALA A 125 18.18 -8.66 -6.08
N ASP A 126 18.27 -9.35 -4.94
CA ASP A 126 19.50 -9.91 -4.44
C ASP A 126 19.66 -11.30 -5.05
N LEU A 127 20.62 -11.45 -5.95
CA LEU A 127 20.90 -12.73 -6.62
C LEU A 127 21.55 -13.71 -5.64
N ALA A 128 21.12 -14.98 -5.68
CA ALA A 128 21.72 -16.03 -4.88
C ALA A 128 23.20 -16.25 -5.29
N ASP A 129 24.08 -16.34 -4.29
CA ASP A 129 25.54 -16.40 -4.50
C ASP A 129 26.01 -17.55 -5.41
N ASP A 130 25.26 -18.66 -5.44
CA ASP A 130 25.59 -19.87 -6.20
C ASP A 130 25.34 -19.76 -7.71
N ILE A 131 24.51 -18.78 -8.14
CA ILE A 131 24.06 -18.65 -9.54
C ILE A 131 24.77 -17.49 -10.26
N VAL A 132 25.41 -16.65 -9.50
CA VAL A 132 25.72 -15.28 -9.88
C VAL A 132 26.82 -15.13 -10.91
N LYS A 133 27.74 -16.05 -11.04
CA LYS A 133 28.98 -15.54 -11.65
C LYS A 133 29.17 -15.87 -13.09
N ASP A 134 28.58 -16.89 -13.67
CA ASP A 134 29.01 -17.34 -14.99
C ASP A 134 27.95 -17.49 -16.09
N GLU A 135 26.67 -17.67 -15.81
CA GLU A 135 25.71 -18.03 -16.87
C GLU A 135 24.62 -16.99 -17.16
N ILE A 136 24.12 -16.27 -16.17
CA ILE A 136 22.97 -15.36 -16.35
C ILE A 136 23.40 -14.00 -16.92
N TYR A 137 24.56 -13.53 -16.55
CA TYR A 137 25.10 -12.25 -17.08
C TYR A 137 25.65 -12.34 -18.48
N MET A 138 25.88 -13.54 -19.01
CA MET A 138 26.48 -13.76 -20.32
C MET A 138 25.46 -13.91 -21.46
N GLN A 139 24.17 -13.89 -21.20
CA GLN A 139 23.17 -13.93 -22.27
C GLN A 139 22.92 -12.53 -22.83
N PRO A 140 23.25 -12.29 -24.12
CA PRO A 140 22.91 -11.04 -24.79
C PRO A 140 21.37 -10.89 -24.82
N GLY A 141 20.83 -9.97 -24.09
CA GLY A 141 19.39 -9.74 -23.96
C GLY A 141 18.74 -10.35 -22.72
N GLY A 142 19.50 -10.97 -21.83
CA GLY A 142 19.05 -11.39 -20.50
C GLY A 142 18.88 -10.17 -19.60
N THR A 143 17.69 -9.60 -19.57
CA THR A 143 17.31 -8.50 -18.70
C THR A 143 16.89 -8.99 -17.32
N LEU A 144 17.79 -9.62 -16.62
CA LEU A 144 17.70 -9.70 -15.17
C LEU A 144 18.55 -8.55 -14.63
N GLY A 145 18.06 -7.35 -14.82
CA GLY A 145 18.68 -6.19 -14.21
C GLY A 145 18.51 -6.30 -12.69
N ASP A 146 19.61 -6.08 -11.95
CA ASP A 146 19.58 -6.01 -10.48
C ASP A 146 18.61 -4.95 -9.96
N ASN A 147 18.26 -3.99 -10.82
CA ASN A 147 17.38 -2.88 -10.48
C ASN A 147 16.39 -2.59 -11.61
N GLU A 148 15.13 -2.54 -11.28
CA GLU A 148 14.05 -2.19 -12.20
C GLU A 148 13.23 -1.02 -11.66
N THR A 149 12.71 -0.21 -12.59
CA THR A 149 11.76 0.85 -12.26
C THR A 149 10.48 0.58 -13.01
N GLU A 150 9.40 0.45 -12.28
CA GLU A 150 8.11 0.07 -12.79
C GLU A 150 7.06 1.10 -12.39
N PHE A 151 6.10 1.31 -13.27
CA PHE A 151 4.97 2.21 -13.02
C PHE A 151 3.70 1.42 -12.86
N GLY A 152 2.75 2.01 -12.13
CA GLY A 152 1.46 1.40 -11.91
C GLY A 152 0.44 2.41 -11.45
N TRP A 153 -0.72 1.88 -11.07
CA TRP A 153 -1.77 2.65 -10.43
C TRP A 153 -2.20 1.94 -9.14
N PHE A 154 -2.81 2.69 -8.25
CA PHE A 154 -3.38 2.12 -7.05
C PHE A 154 -4.79 2.67 -6.80
N ALA A 155 -5.60 1.85 -6.14
CA ALA A 155 -6.86 2.23 -5.52
C ALA A 155 -6.78 1.90 -4.04
N ARG A 156 -7.28 2.78 -3.17
CA ARG A 156 -7.21 2.56 -1.72
C ARG A 156 -8.51 2.87 -1.00
N LEU A 157 -8.71 2.20 0.12
CA LEU A 157 -9.77 2.40 1.06
C LEU A 157 -9.15 2.60 2.44
N ASN A 158 -9.39 3.73 3.05
CA ASN A 158 -9.01 3.99 4.43
C ASN A 158 -10.24 4.05 5.31
N VAL A 159 -10.14 3.45 6.49
CA VAL A 159 -11.18 3.49 7.51
C VAL A 159 -10.60 4.14 8.76
N VAL A 160 -11.08 5.32 9.10
CA VAL A 160 -10.64 6.03 10.31
C VAL A 160 -11.30 5.39 11.52
N LEU A 161 -10.51 4.85 12.44
CA LEU A 161 -11.03 4.23 13.67
C LEU A 161 -11.14 5.23 14.81
N TRP A 162 -10.10 6.04 14.98
CA TRP A 162 -10.01 7.06 16.02
C TRP A 162 -9.47 8.36 15.47
N ASN A 163 -10.11 9.44 15.85
CA ASN A 163 -9.72 10.77 15.47
C ASN A 163 -9.56 11.63 16.73
N PHE A 164 -8.33 11.66 17.24
CA PHE A 164 -7.96 12.47 18.38
C PHE A 164 -7.66 13.91 17.95
N GLU A 165 -7.51 14.79 18.92
CA GLU A 165 -7.22 16.21 18.68
C GLU A 165 -5.99 16.41 17.76
N ARG A 166 -4.92 15.63 17.99
CA ARG A 166 -3.65 15.75 17.24
C ARG A 166 -3.34 14.56 16.33
N TYR A 167 -4.02 13.45 16.50
CA TYR A 167 -3.70 12.20 15.81
C TYR A 167 -4.94 11.58 15.20
N ARG A 168 -4.73 10.85 14.13
CA ARG A 168 -5.74 10.00 13.50
C ARG A 168 -5.15 8.61 13.31
N VAL A 169 -5.92 7.58 13.64
CA VAL A 169 -5.53 6.18 13.52
C VAL A 169 -6.59 5.46 12.71
N GLY A 170 -6.18 4.58 11.83
CA GLY A 170 -7.12 3.81 11.02
C GLY A 170 -6.50 2.62 10.32
N PHE A 171 -7.34 1.92 9.57
CA PHE A 171 -6.96 0.86 8.66
C PHE A 171 -6.77 1.41 7.24
N ASN A 172 -5.82 0.81 6.53
CA ASN A 172 -5.51 1.07 5.13
C ASN A 172 -5.62 -0.25 4.36
N PHE A 173 -6.38 -0.23 3.27
CA PHE A 173 -6.41 -1.27 2.26
C PHE A 173 -6.09 -0.64 0.92
N MET A 174 -5.15 -1.21 0.18
CA MET A 174 -4.75 -0.66 -1.10
C MET A 174 -4.51 -1.79 -2.09
N TRP A 175 -5.15 -1.69 -3.25
CA TRP A 175 -4.85 -2.51 -4.41
C TRP A 175 -3.89 -1.74 -5.30
N GLU A 176 -2.82 -2.37 -5.74
CA GLU A 176 -1.86 -1.81 -6.67
C GLU A 176 -1.67 -2.76 -7.85
N GLU A 177 -1.77 -2.23 -9.07
CA GLU A 177 -1.43 -2.91 -10.31
C GLU A 177 -0.16 -2.29 -10.88
N ILE A 178 0.89 -3.09 -11.04
CA ILE A 178 2.17 -2.70 -11.62
C ILE A 178 2.19 -3.11 -13.09
N TRP A 179 2.56 -2.19 -13.96
CA TRP A 179 2.61 -2.41 -15.41
C TRP A 179 3.97 -2.95 -15.84
N THR A 180 4.26 -4.17 -15.46
CA THR A 180 5.47 -4.87 -15.88
C THR A 180 5.23 -5.47 -17.27
N LEU A 181 6.13 -5.23 -18.23
CA LEU A 181 6.09 -5.90 -19.52
C LEU A 181 6.92 -7.19 -19.45
N PRO A 182 6.41 -8.34 -19.97
CA PRO A 182 5.14 -8.54 -20.68
C PRO A 182 3.91 -8.84 -19.80
N LYS A 183 4.06 -8.90 -18.48
CA LYS A 183 3.01 -9.30 -17.55
C LYS A 183 2.74 -8.22 -16.52
N ARG A 184 1.51 -8.20 -16.01
CA ARG A 184 1.10 -7.31 -14.91
C ARG A 184 1.24 -8.02 -13.59
N SER A 185 1.60 -7.27 -12.56
CA SER A 185 1.66 -7.76 -11.19
C SER A 185 0.68 -6.99 -10.32
N ASP A 186 -0.08 -7.72 -9.53
CA ASP A 186 -1.06 -7.15 -8.63
C ASP A 186 -0.66 -7.39 -7.18
N MET A 187 -0.90 -6.41 -6.32
CA MET A 187 -0.64 -6.50 -4.88
C MET A 187 -1.79 -5.90 -4.08
N LEU A 188 -2.16 -6.57 -2.99
CA LEU A 188 -3.07 -6.03 -1.99
C LEU A 188 -2.31 -5.72 -0.72
N TYR A 189 -2.37 -4.49 -0.28
CA TYR A 189 -1.84 -4.03 0.99
C TYR A 189 -2.97 -4.00 2.02
N ALA A 190 -2.71 -4.50 3.21
CA ALA A 190 -3.61 -4.39 4.35
C ALA A 190 -2.81 -3.97 5.57
N GLY A 191 -3.14 -2.83 6.16
CA GLY A 191 -2.33 -2.27 7.22
C GLY A 191 -3.05 -1.27 8.11
N ILE A 192 -2.28 -0.71 9.02
CA ILE A 192 -2.70 0.32 9.97
C ILE A 192 -1.89 1.58 9.67
N TYR A 193 -2.52 2.73 9.82
CA TYR A 193 -1.83 4.02 9.76
C TYR A 193 -2.06 4.85 11.01
N VAL A 194 -1.08 5.67 11.33
CA VAL A 194 -1.15 6.72 12.36
C VAL A 194 -0.68 8.01 11.73
N GLU A 195 -1.52 9.03 11.74
CA GLU A 195 -1.23 10.34 11.17
C GLU A 195 -1.31 11.42 12.25
N ARG A 196 -0.34 12.33 12.26
CA ARG A 196 -0.36 13.53 13.06
C ARG A 196 -0.88 14.70 12.25
N LYS A 197 -1.82 15.46 12.82
CA LYS A 197 -2.30 16.73 12.27
C LYS A 197 -1.20 17.76 12.43
N LEU A 198 -0.81 18.44 11.37
CA LEU A 198 0.24 19.45 11.40
C LEU A 198 -0.34 20.85 11.60
N TRP A 199 -1.38 21.22 10.85
CA TRP A 199 -2.13 22.48 10.94
C TRP A 199 -3.47 22.39 10.21
#